data_0b2d0e5328538d6a2ec089609c3a9ce4
#
_entry.id   0b2d0e5328538d6a2ec089609c3a9ce4
#
_cell.length_a   1.000
_cell.length_b   1.000
_cell.length_c   1.000
_cell.angle_alpha   90.00
_cell.angle_beta   90.00
_cell.angle_gamma   90.00
#
_symmetry.space_group_name_H-M   'P 1'
#
loop_
_entity.id
_entity.type
_entity.pdbx_description
1 polymer ?
#
loop_
_entity_poly.entity_id
_entity_poly.type
_entity_poly.pdbx_seq_one_letter_code
_entity_poly.pdbx_strand_id
1 'polypeptide(L)'
;MTIETGVLERYSAGAESKQADLCCPVDYDLELPTLLPQEIIDKDYGCGDPSRYVKKGDVVLDLGSGSGKICYMAAQLVGDKGKVIGVDMNDDMLALARKYQYEMAEKLGSNRVEFVKGQIQDLALDLAAMNKHLSQHPVHKAEDIITLRAWQEKQRKESPLIADNSVDPR
;
A
#
# COMPACT_ATOMS: atom_id res chain seq x y z
N MET A 1 -12.29 0.23 21.81
CA MET A 1 -11.29 -0.03 20.74
C MET A 1 -12.08 -0.42 19.49
N THR A 2 -11.95 0.29 18.38
CA THR A 2 -12.59 -0.11 17.13
C THR A 2 -11.82 -1.27 16.48
N ILE A 3 -12.45 -1.96 15.52
CA ILE A 3 -11.78 -3.04 14.78
C ILE A 3 -10.57 -2.48 14.04
N GLU A 4 -10.71 -1.30 13.43
CA GLU A 4 -9.60 -0.65 12.70
C GLU A 4 -8.41 -0.32 13.61
N THR A 5 -8.65 0.17 14.84
CA THR A 5 -7.58 0.46 15.81
C THR A 5 -6.82 -0.81 16.17
N GLY A 6 -7.55 -1.91 16.43
CA GLY A 6 -6.91 -3.20 16.74
C GLY A 6 -6.11 -3.79 15.58
N VAL A 7 -6.58 -3.58 14.35
CA VAL A 7 -5.85 -3.98 13.12
C VAL A 7 -4.56 -3.15 12.99
N LEU A 8 -4.65 -1.82 13.13
CA LEU A 8 -3.48 -0.93 13.05
C LEU A 8 -2.40 -1.32 14.05
N GLU A 9 -2.76 -1.45 15.35
CA GLU A 9 -1.81 -1.81 16.41
C GLU A 9 -1.12 -3.15 16.14
N ARG A 10 -1.88 -4.15 15.67
CA ARG A 10 -1.34 -5.49 15.39
C ARG A 10 -0.34 -5.49 14.23
N TYR A 11 -0.63 -4.78 13.16
CA TYR A 11 0.27 -4.71 12.00
C TYR A 11 1.44 -3.75 12.23
N SER A 12 1.29 -2.70 13.03
CA SER A 12 2.43 -1.86 13.47
C SER A 12 3.43 -2.68 14.28
N ALA A 13 2.98 -3.50 15.22
CA ALA A 13 3.85 -4.43 15.93
C ALA A 13 4.55 -5.43 14.98
N GLY A 14 3.83 -5.87 13.93
CA GLY A 14 4.38 -6.71 12.87
C GLY A 14 5.48 -6.03 12.05
N ALA A 15 5.38 -4.73 11.81
CA ALA A 15 6.41 -3.97 11.10
C ALA A 15 7.71 -3.83 11.93
N GLU A 16 7.60 -3.76 13.26
CA GLU A 16 8.77 -3.70 14.14
C GLU A 16 9.45 -5.06 14.32
N SER A 17 8.67 -6.14 14.55
CA SER A 17 9.19 -7.47 14.81
C SER A 17 8.32 -8.55 14.18
N LYS A 18 8.96 -9.65 13.71
CA LYS A 18 8.25 -10.80 13.12
C LYS A 18 7.21 -11.38 14.07
N GLN A 19 5.95 -11.48 13.59
CA GLN A 19 4.82 -12.05 14.32
C GLN A 19 4.42 -13.39 13.70
N ALA A 20 4.81 -14.49 14.34
CA ALA A 20 4.55 -15.86 13.82
C ALA A 20 3.05 -16.15 13.63
N ASP A 21 2.20 -15.60 14.49
CA ASP A 21 0.74 -15.80 14.46
C ASP A 21 0.04 -15.10 13.29
N LEU A 22 0.76 -14.21 12.58
CA LEU A 22 0.26 -13.51 11.39
C LEU A 22 0.70 -14.18 10.09
N CYS A 23 1.69 -15.08 10.14
CA CYS A 23 2.24 -15.72 8.94
C CYS A 23 1.30 -16.82 8.42
N CYS A 24 0.88 -16.70 7.16
CA CYS A 24 0.22 -17.78 6.43
C CYS A 24 1.24 -18.47 5.52
N PRO A 25 1.33 -19.82 5.51
CA PRO A 25 2.14 -20.52 4.53
C PRO A 25 1.51 -20.34 3.13
N VAL A 26 2.27 -19.80 2.20
CA VAL A 26 1.86 -19.56 0.82
C VAL A 26 2.90 -20.16 -0.13
N ASP A 27 2.42 -20.88 -1.15
CA ASP A 27 3.25 -21.36 -2.25
C ASP A 27 3.42 -20.23 -3.28
N TYR A 28 4.59 -19.61 -3.29
CA TYR A 28 4.97 -18.62 -4.31
C TYR A 28 5.79 -19.27 -5.42
N ASP A 29 5.80 -18.65 -6.62
CA ASP A 29 6.85 -18.94 -7.59
C ASP A 29 8.21 -18.69 -6.91
N LEU A 30 9.03 -19.73 -6.79
CA LEU A 30 10.26 -19.75 -6.01
C LEU A 30 11.32 -18.72 -6.49
N GLU A 31 11.21 -18.22 -7.71
CA GLU A 31 12.16 -17.25 -8.25
C GLU A 31 11.83 -15.80 -7.83
N LEU A 32 10.57 -15.43 -7.73
CA LEU A 32 10.15 -14.05 -7.45
C LEU A 32 10.62 -13.50 -6.09
N PRO A 33 10.58 -14.26 -4.98
CA PRO A 33 11.07 -13.79 -3.70
C PRO A 33 12.58 -13.59 -3.62
N THR A 34 13.36 -14.19 -4.53
CA THR A 34 14.84 -14.21 -4.45
C THR A 34 15.47 -12.81 -4.56
N LEU A 35 14.81 -11.86 -5.23
CA LEU A 35 15.28 -10.49 -5.35
C LEU A 35 14.91 -9.62 -4.15
N LEU A 36 13.96 -10.06 -3.32
CA LEU A 36 13.42 -9.27 -2.23
C LEU A 36 14.37 -9.22 -1.03
N PRO A 37 14.45 -8.08 -0.32
CA PRO A 37 15.12 -8.01 0.96
C PRO A 37 14.51 -8.98 1.98
N GLN A 38 15.37 -9.64 2.77
CA GLN A 38 14.94 -10.66 3.74
C GLN A 38 13.94 -10.06 4.77
N GLU A 39 14.13 -8.80 5.17
CA GLU A 39 13.22 -8.13 6.10
C GLU A 39 11.79 -8.00 5.56
N ILE A 40 11.64 -7.77 4.26
CA ILE A 40 10.33 -7.75 3.59
C ILE A 40 9.66 -9.13 3.65
N ILE A 41 10.44 -10.18 3.38
CA ILE A 41 9.95 -11.57 3.43
C ILE A 41 9.54 -11.95 4.85
N ASP A 42 10.35 -11.61 5.84
CA ASP A 42 10.13 -11.99 7.24
C ASP A 42 8.95 -11.25 7.89
N LYS A 43 8.63 -10.05 7.43
CA LYS A 43 7.56 -9.19 7.95
C LYS A 43 6.36 -9.11 7.00
N ASP A 44 6.23 -10.07 6.08
CA ASP A 44 5.04 -10.21 5.24
C ASP A 44 4.02 -11.12 5.90
N TYR A 45 2.78 -10.67 5.92
CA TYR A 45 1.64 -11.35 6.50
C TYR A 45 0.53 -11.63 5.47
N GLY A 46 0.90 -11.62 4.20
CA GLY A 46 0.00 -11.90 3.07
C GLY A 46 -0.45 -13.35 3.03
N CYS A 47 -1.68 -13.58 2.58
CA CYS A 47 -2.33 -14.89 2.59
C CYS A 47 -2.62 -15.42 1.17
N GLY A 48 -1.82 -15.10 0.18
CA GLY A 48 -2.03 -15.59 -1.19
C GLY A 48 -0.92 -15.19 -2.15
N ASP A 49 -0.94 -15.81 -3.33
CA ASP A 49 -0.06 -15.45 -4.45
C ASP A 49 -0.88 -14.94 -5.63
N PRO A 50 -1.11 -13.63 -5.75
CA PRO A 50 -1.77 -13.03 -6.90
C PRO A 50 -0.83 -12.83 -8.10
N SER A 51 0.48 -13.06 -7.98
CA SER A 51 1.48 -12.79 -9.02
C SER A 51 1.18 -13.50 -10.34
N ARG A 52 0.59 -14.71 -10.28
CA ARG A 52 0.16 -15.50 -11.46
C ARG A 52 -0.86 -14.81 -12.37
N TYR A 53 -1.53 -13.77 -11.90
CA TYR A 53 -2.51 -13.01 -12.69
C TYR A 53 -1.90 -11.77 -13.35
N VAL A 54 -0.69 -11.39 -12.93
CA VAL A 54 0.02 -10.20 -13.43
C VAL A 54 0.62 -10.46 -14.79
N LYS A 55 0.45 -9.53 -15.72
CA LYS A 55 1.02 -9.58 -17.07
C LYS A 55 1.91 -8.38 -17.35
N LYS A 56 2.79 -8.55 -18.32
CA LYS A 56 3.70 -7.50 -18.77
C LYS A 56 2.93 -6.28 -19.28
N GLY A 57 3.21 -5.12 -18.72
CA GLY A 57 2.59 -3.85 -19.07
C GLY A 57 1.40 -3.47 -18.20
N ASP A 58 0.95 -4.35 -17.28
CA ASP A 58 -0.18 -4.05 -16.40
C ASP A 58 0.10 -2.90 -15.42
N VAL A 59 -0.96 -2.18 -15.09
CA VAL A 59 -1.02 -1.30 -13.92
C VAL A 59 -1.76 -2.04 -12.81
N VAL A 60 -1.02 -2.51 -11.83
CA VAL A 60 -1.50 -3.36 -10.73
C VAL A 60 -1.78 -2.50 -9.49
N LEU A 61 -2.92 -2.73 -8.84
CA LEU A 61 -3.27 -2.16 -7.54
C LEU A 61 -3.29 -3.26 -6.49
N ASP A 62 -2.44 -3.12 -5.47
CA ASP A 62 -2.37 -4.03 -4.32
C ASP A 62 -3.03 -3.36 -3.10
N LEU A 63 -4.12 -3.94 -2.64
CA LEU A 63 -4.94 -3.44 -1.55
C LEU A 63 -4.53 -4.07 -0.22
N GLY A 64 -4.04 -3.26 0.70
CA GLY A 64 -3.44 -3.71 1.94
C GLY A 64 -2.01 -4.21 1.69
N SER A 65 -1.19 -3.39 1.01
CA SER A 65 0.14 -3.79 0.52
C SER A 65 1.16 -4.13 1.60
N GLY A 66 0.90 -3.77 2.86
CA GLY A 66 1.75 -4.09 3.99
C GLY A 66 3.21 -3.71 3.77
N SER A 67 4.12 -4.67 3.97
CA SER A 67 5.56 -4.51 3.74
C SER A 67 5.96 -4.33 2.27
N GLY A 68 5.02 -4.46 1.33
CA GLY A 68 5.25 -4.32 -0.11
C GLY A 68 5.76 -5.58 -0.83
N LYS A 69 5.76 -6.74 -0.19
CA LYS A 69 6.24 -8.00 -0.78
C LYS A 69 5.55 -8.30 -2.11
N ILE A 70 4.23 -8.31 -2.14
CA ILE A 70 3.44 -8.58 -3.36
C ILE A 70 3.70 -7.51 -4.41
N CYS A 71 3.77 -6.22 -4.01
CA CYS A 71 4.10 -5.14 -4.93
C CYS A 71 5.45 -5.36 -5.62
N TYR A 72 6.48 -5.76 -4.89
CA TYR A 72 7.81 -6.00 -5.46
C TYR A 72 7.89 -7.28 -6.30
N MET A 73 7.11 -8.31 -5.96
CA MET A 73 6.96 -9.49 -6.83
C MET A 73 6.25 -9.11 -8.14
N ALA A 74 5.13 -8.41 -8.07
CA ALA A 74 4.40 -7.94 -9.24
C ALA A 74 5.26 -7.01 -10.12
N ALA A 75 6.09 -6.16 -9.52
CA ALA A 75 7.00 -5.26 -10.26
C ALA A 75 8.03 -5.98 -11.13
N GLN A 76 8.41 -7.21 -10.77
CA GLN A 76 9.26 -8.04 -11.63
C GLN A 76 8.51 -8.48 -12.89
N LEU A 77 7.21 -8.73 -12.79
CA LEU A 77 6.38 -9.28 -13.86
C LEU A 77 5.84 -8.21 -14.81
N VAL A 78 5.42 -7.05 -14.30
CA VAL A 78 4.84 -5.99 -15.13
C VAL A 78 5.84 -5.38 -16.12
N GLY A 79 7.14 -5.47 -15.84
CA GLY A 79 8.20 -4.94 -16.70
C GLY A 79 8.22 -3.41 -16.79
N ASP A 80 9.03 -2.86 -17.71
CA ASP A 80 9.34 -1.41 -17.78
C ASP A 80 8.16 -0.51 -18.16
N LYS A 81 7.13 -1.09 -18.77
CA LYS A 81 5.92 -0.34 -19.18
C LYS A 81 4.78 -0.46 -18.19
N GLY A 82 4.91 -1.37 -17.22
CA GLY A 82 3.91 -1.57 -16.17
C GLY A 82 4.20 -0.74 -14.92
N LYS A 83 3.23 -0.73 -14.04
CA LYS A 83 3.30 -0.03 -12.74
C LYS A 83 2.59 -0.85 -11.67
N VAL A 84 3.07 -0.75 -10.44
CA VAL A 84 2.40 -1.33 -9.27
C VAL A 84 2.14 -0.21 -8.26
N ILE A 85 0.92 -0.15 -7.74
CA ILE A 85 0.50 0.81 -6.72
C ILE A 85 0.09 0.01 -5.50
N GLY A 86 0.82 0.15 -4.41
CA GLY A 86 0.49 -0.44 -3.10
C GLY A 86 -0.25 0.57 -2.24
N VAL A 87 -1.45 0.21 -1.79
CA VAL A 87 -2.26 1.02 -0.86
C VAL A 87 -2.27 0.37 0.50
N ASP A 88 -1.91 1.12 1.53
CA ASP A 88 -2.06 0.70 2.93
C ASP A 88 -2.44 1.89 3.81
N MET A 89 -3.09 1.63 4.93
CA MET A 89 -3.44 2.67 5.91
C MET A 89 -2.40 2.79 7.03
N ASN A 90 -1.52 1.79 7.18
CA ASN A 90 -0.56 1.69 8.27
C ASN A 90 0.76 2.37 7.88
N ASP A 91 1.15 3.41 8.64
CA ASP A 91 2.37 4.17 8.37
C ASP A 91 3.65 3.35 8.56
N ASP A 92 3.69 2.43 9.53
CA ASP A 92 4.87 1.62 9.84
C ASP A 92 5.12 0.60 8.72
N MET A 93 4.05 -0.03 8.21
CA MET A 93 4.11 -0.92 7.06
C MET A 93 4.54 -0.17 5.80
N LEU A 94 3.97 1.00 5.53
CA LEU A 94 4.38 1.83 4.39
C LEU A 94 5.81 2.32 4.51
N ALA A 95 6.28 2.65 5.73
CA ALA A 95 7.67 3.02 5.96
C ALA A 95 8.62 1.86 5.65
N LEU A 96 8.28 0.64 6.08
CA LEU A 96 9.03 -0.57 5.77
C LEU A 96 9.06 -0.83 4.25
N ALA A 97 7.92 -0.75 3.57
CA ALA A 97 7.83 -0.92 2.13
C ALA A 97 8.72 0.10 1.39
N ARG A 98 8.61 1.38 1.72
CA ARG A 98 9.37 2.48 1.09
C ARG A 98 10.86 2.45 1.38
N LYS A 99 11.29 1.88 2.51
CA LYS A 99 12.70 1.70 2.88
C LYS A 99 13.51 1.02 1.78
N TYR A 100 12.92 0.06 1.10
CA TYR A 100 13.58 -0.72 0.05
C TYR A 100 13.25 -0.28 -1.37
N GLN A 101 12.48 0.78 -1.55
CA GLN A 101 12.02 1.20 -2.89
C GLN A 101 13.18 1.57 -3.82
N TYR A 102 14.19 2.25 -3.30
CA TYR A 102 15.38 2.59 -4.08
C TYR A 102 16.18 1.34 -4.48
N GLU A 103 16.48 0.46 -3.51
CA GLU A 103 17.21 -0.80 -3.76
C GLU A 103 16.49 -1.67 -4.81
N MET A 104 15.17 -1.79 -4.68
CA MET A 104 14.37 -2.57 -5.62
C MET A 104 14.32 -1.92 -7.01
N ALA A 105 14.25 -0.59 -7.09
CA ALA A 105 14.33 0.12 -8.37
C ALA A 105 15.68 -0.10 -9.08
N GLU A 106 16.78 -0.12 -8.36
CA GLU A 106 18.12 -0.47 -8.87
C GLU A 106 18.17 -1.90 -9.42
N LYS A 107 17.66 -2.88 -8.63
CA LYS A 107 17.63 -4.30 -9.05
C LYS A 107 16.74 -4.54 -10.28
N LEU A 108 15.65 -3.78 -10.42
CA LEU A 108 14.70 -3.88 -11.52
C LEU A 108 15.08 -3.03 -12.74
N GLY A 109 16.08 -2.13 -12.60
CA GLY A 109 16.50 -1.19 -13.64
C GLY A 109 15.57 0.03 -13.80
N SER A 110 14.46 0.10 -13.07
CA SER A 110 13.52 1.22 -13.06
C SER A 110 12.63 1.18 -11.82
N ASN A 111 12.14 2.36 -11.36
CA ASN A 111 11.14 2.42 -10.30
C ASN A 111 9.74 2.16 -10.88
N ARG A 112 9.18 0.99 -10.56
CA ARG A 112 7.86 0.53 -11.02
C ARG A 112 6.82 0.50 -9.91
N VAL A 113 7.22 0.79 -8.66
CA VAL A 113 6.34 0.67 -7.50
C VAL A 113 6.11 2.03 -6.87
N GLU A 114 4.86 2.31 -6.53
CA GLU A 114 4.46 3.46 -5.73
C GLU A 114 3.68 2.98 -4.51
N PHE A 115 4.01 3.50 -3.32
CA PHE A 115 3.27 3.20 -2.09
C PHE A 115 2.52 4.44 -1.62
N VAL A 116 1.21 4.32 -1.46
CA VAL A 116 0.31 5.43 -1.10
C VAL A 116 -0.48 5.10 0.15
N LYS A 117 -0.78 6.12 0.95
CA LYS A 117 -1.56 5.98 2.17
C LYS A 117 -3.04 6.16 1.88
N GLY A 118 -3.80 5.09 2.02
CA GLY A 118 -5.25 5.09 1.76
C GLY A 118 -5.97 3.99 2.51
N GLN A 119 -7.29 4.04 2.49
CA GLN A 119 -8.16 2.98 2.99
C GLN A 119 -8.75 2.20 1.82
N ILE A 120 -8.79 0.88 1.92
CA ILE A 120 -9.36 0.01 0.88
C ILE A 120 -10.86 0.26 0.64
N GLN A 121 -11.57 0.81 1.63
CA GLN A 121 -12.98 1.16 1.54
C GLN A 121 -13.22 2.51 0.85
N ASP A 122 -12.17 3.34 0.70
CA ASP A 122 -12.26 4.69 0.13
C ASP A 122 -10.97 5.02 -0.62
N LEU A 123 -10.81 4.43 -1.78
CA LEU A 123 -9.62 4.59 -2.63
C LEU A 123 -9.51 5.97 -3.28
N ALA A 124 -10.54 6.79 -3.19
CA ALA A 124 -10.50 8.15 -3.71
C ALA A 124 -9.93 9.15 -2.70
N LEU A 125 -9.94 8.84 -1.39
CA LEU A 125 -9.44 9.75 -0.36
C LEU A 125 -7.96 9.50 -0.05
N ASP A 126 -7.12 10.49 -0.35
CA ASP A 126 -5.70 10.50 0.07
C ASP A 126 -5.58 10.82 1.56
N LEU A 127 -5.22 9.82 2.36
CA LEU A 127 -5.04 9.99 3.81
C LEU A 127 -3.80 10.83 4.16
N ALA A 128 -2.77 10.84 3.33
CA ALA A 128 -1.59 11.69 3.56
C ALA A 128 -1.96 13.16 3.35
N ALA A 129 -2.71 13.46 2.28
CA ALA A 129 -3.25 14.79 2.04
C ALA A 129 -4.23 15.21 3.15
N MET A 130 -5.07 14.29 3.64
CA MET A 130 -5.98 14.56 4.76
C MET A 130 -5.23 14.88 6.05
N ASN A 131 -4.18 14.13 6.38
CA ASN A 131 -3.35 14.41 7.56
C ASN A 131 -2.69 15.80 7.47
N LYS A 132 -2.17 16.15 6.27
CA LYS A 132 -1.62 17.49 6.03
C LYS A 132 -2.68 18.57 6.17
N HIS A 133 -3.89 18.36 5.64
CA HIS A 133 -5.00 19.30 5.77
C HIS A 133 -5.38 19.50 7.25
N LEU A 134 -5.54 18.42 8.02
CA LEU A 134 -5.88 18.47 9.44
C LEU A 134 -4.80 19.15 10.30
N SER A 135 -3.53 19.03 9.94
CA SER A 135 -2.45 19.74 10.66
C SER A 135 -2.54 21.27 10.48
N GLN A 136 -3.11 21.73 9.36
CA GLN A 136 -3.29 23.14 9.05
C GLN A 136 -4.67 23.67 9.48
N HIS A 137 -5.67 22.80 9.52
CA HIS A 137 -7.07 23.10 9.83
C HIS A 137 -7.60 22.08 10.86
N PRO A 138 -7.18 22.19 12.13
CA PRO A 138 -7.59 21.24 13.15
C PRO A 138 -9.09 21.35 13.46
N VAL A 139 -9.71 20.23 13.78
CA VAL A 139 -11.14 20.16 14.16
C VAL A 139 -11.28 20.47 15.65
N HIS A 140 -11.94 21.57 15.99
CA HIS A 140 -12.20 21.99 17.35
C HIS A 140 -13.70 22.05 17.71
N LYS A 141 -14.58 22.19 16.71
CA LYS A 141 -16.02 22.35 16.87
C LYS A 141 -16.80 21.68 15.72
N ALA A 142 -18.11 21.59 15.87
CA ALA A 142 -18.98 20.88 14.92
C ALA A 142 -18.91 21.44 13.48
N GLU A 143 -18.80 22.77 13.34
CA GLU A 143 -18.70 23.41 12.04
C GLU A 143 -17.43 23.01 11.27
N ASP A 144 -16.32 22.74 11.99
CA ASP A 144 -15.07 22.29 11.39
C ASP A 144 -15.22 20.91 10.74
N ILE A 145 -16.10 20.05 11.30
CA ILE A 145 -16.43 18.74 10.71
C ILE A 145 -17.13 18.92 9.36
N ILE A 146 -18.04 19.91 9.24
CA ILE A 146 -18.73 20.19 7.98
C ILE A 146 -17.72 20.65 6.93
N THR A 147 -16.80 21.53 7.31
CA THR A 147 -15.72 22.01 6.43
C THR A 147 -14.80 20.87 6.00
N LEU A 148 -14.41 20.00 6.93
CA LEU A 148 -13.59 18.83 6.63
C LEU A 148 -14.29 17.88 5.64
N ARG A 149 -15.57 17.61 5.83
CA ARG A 149 -16.34 16.76 4.91
C ARG A 149 -16.42 17.36 3.51
N ALA A 150 -16.66 18.67 3.40
CA ALA A 150 -16.67 19.36 2.11
C ALA A 150 -15.30 19.27 1.42
N TRP A 151 -14.20 19.41 2.17
CA TRP A 151 -12.84 19.22 1.66
C TRP A 151 -12.62 17.78 1.17
N GLN A 152 -13.03 16.77 1.96
CA GLN A 152 -12.91 15.36 1.56
C GLN A 152 -13.67 15.06 0.27
N GLU A 153 -14.91 15.57 0.12
CA GLU A 153 -15.70 15.39 -1.10
C GLU A 153 -15.03 16.04 -2.33
N LYS A 154 -14.44 17.23 -2.13
CA LYS A 154 -13.67 17.90 -3.17
C LYS A 154 -12.44 17.08 -3.55
N GLN A 155 -11.71 16.58 -2.56
CA GLN A 155 -10.50 15.75 -2.77
C GLN A 155 -10.83 14.50 -3.60
N ARG A 156 -11.89 13.76 -3.24
CA ARG A 156 -12.34 12.57 -3.97
C ARG A 156 -12.68 12.84 -5.43
N LYS A 157 -13.22 14.01 -5.74
CA LYS A 157 -13.66 14.38 -7.09
C LYS A 157 -12.55 14.96 -7.96
N GLU A 158 -11.74 15.84 -7.38
CA GLU A 158 -10.79 16.64 -8.15
C GLU A 158 -9.37 16.04 -8.16
N SER A 159 -9.01 15.26 -7.13
CA SER A 159 -7.69 14.68 -6.97
C SER A 159 -7.75 13.33 -6.23
N PRO A 160 -8.46 12.34 -6.78
CA PRO A 160 -8.58 11.05 -6.13
C PRO A 160 -7.22 10.37 -5.99
N LEU A 161 -6.99 9.67 -4.87
CA LEU A 161 -5.77 8.90 -4.62
C LEU A 161 -5.57 7.85 -5.73
N ILE A 162 -6.61 7.09 -6.03
CA ILE A 162 -6.67 6.17 -7.16
C ILE A 162 -7.83 6.61 -8.04
N ALA A 163 -7.52 7.03 -9.27
CA ALA A 163 -8.53 7.46 -10.21
C ALA A 163 -9.29 6.27 -10.81
N ASP A 164 -10.56 6.50 -11.16
CA ASP A 164 -11.36 5.50 -11.86
C ASP A 164 -10.68 5.06 -13.17
N ASN A 165 -10.72 3.76 -13.46
CA ASN A 165 -10.11 3.15 -14.64
C ASN A 165 -8.60 3.38 -14.80
N SER A 166 -7.88 3.69 -13.71
CA SER A 166 -6.41 3.89 -13.72
C SER A 166 -5.61 2.59 -13.57
N VAL A 167 -6.28 1.48 -13.29
CA VAL A 167 -5.67 0.15 -13.09
C VAL A 167 -6.33 -0.89 -14.00
N ASP A 168 -5.61 -1.97 -14.32
CA ASP A 168 -6.13 -3.02 -15.19
C ASP A 168 -7.16 -3.89 -14.47
N PRO A 169 -8.36 -4.12 -15.05
CA PRO A 169 -9.40 -4.93 -14.43
C PRO A 169 -9.08 -6.41 -14.57
N ARG A 170 -8.77 -7.08 -13.44
CA ARG A 170 -8.56 -8.55 -13.40
C ARG A 170 -8.91 -9.16 -12.06
#